data_2a450f0f366e753021f1669e378a9348
#
_entry.id   2a450f0f366e753021f1669e378a9348
#
_cell.length_a   1.000
_cell.length_b   1.000
_cell.length_c   1.000
_cell.angle_alpha   90.00
_cell.angle_beta   90.00
_cell.angle_gamma   90.00
#
_symmetry.space_group_name_H-M   'P 1'
#
loop_
_entity.id
_entity.type
_entity.pdbx_description
1 polymer ?
#
loop_
_entity_poly.entity_id
_entity_poly.type
_entity_poly.pdbx_seq_one_letter_code
_entity_poly.pdbx_strand_id
1 'polypeptide(L)'
;MKKLISTLAIAAGMMASVGMAAHAAEVLKFSHTDNPGGSRQAAAEVFAEKVAEYTEGRYEVRIFPAGQLANDPKAIEQLQLGGIDFTVSATGSYATHLPSLNLTAMPFLVDTYEQGWELYDNSKWLQGEFDKLPEKGFRVLSTWEAGFRSFTTKNPLASPEDAVGQKMRVYPNDMIRWSMEAIGFQTVVMPITDVYLSIQQGTVNGQENPVDTIKSLRFYEVAPNITLTRHVYSPLPLTISEATWQKFSDADKEAVRKAAAEASVFSRHLVKNSVEQQLEEMKAEGAIVAVPEILPFRNAVFPVYEKARGVYGEEQVNQILQDAADIREALPAM
;
A
#
# COMPACT_ATOMS: atom_id res chain seq x y z
N MET A 1 10.67 -52.86 79.31
CA MET A 1 10.13 -51.57 78.87
C MET A 1 10.90 -51.16 77.61
N LYS A 2 10.39 -51.52 76.47
CA LYS A 2 11.01 -51.26 75.16
C LYS A 2 10.30 -50.13 74.48
N LYS A 3 10.96 -49.00 74.17
CA LYS A 3 10.44 -47.92 73.36
C LYS A 3 10.64 -48.24 71.89
N LEU A 4 9.55 -48.35 71.14
CA LEU A 4 9.57 -48.33 69.69
C LEU A 4 9.65 -46.88 69.21
N ILE A 5 10.68 -46.60 68.40
CA ILE A 5 10.79 -45.33 67.66
C ILE A 5 10.32 -45.59 66.23
N SER A 6 9.23 -45.00 65.91
CA SER A 6 8.70 -45.00 64.52
C SER A 6 9.32 -43.90 63.71
N THR A 7 10.11 -44.25 62.71
CA THR A 7 10.69 -43.29 61.73
C THR A 7 9.67 -43.00 60.63
N LEU A 8 9.18 -41.77 60.57
CA LEU A 8 8.30 -41.30 59.51
C LEU A 8 9.18 -40.76 58.38
N ALA A 9 9.22 -41.44 57.26
CA ALA A 9 9.91 -40.95 56.05
C ALA A 9 8.99 -39.96 55.30
N ILE A 10 9.35 -38.67 55.29
CA ILE A 10 8.70 -37.64 54.47
C ILE A 10 9.33 -37.68 53.10
N ALA A 11 8.63 -38.24 52.10
CA ALA A 11 9.00 -38.13 50.71
C ALA A 11 8.60 -36.72 50.21
N ALA A 12 9.57 -35.82 50.13
CA ALA A 12 9.41 -34.52 49.50
C ALA A 12 9.41 -34.72 47.96
N GLY A 13 8.22 -34.70 47.37
CA GLY A 13 8.05 -34.63 45.91
C GLY A 13 8.48 -33.24 45.41
N MET A 14 9.65 -33.12 44.79
CA MET A 14 10.01 -31.97 44.00
C MET A 14 9.15 -31.98 42.72
N MET A 15 8.05 -31.22 42.72
CA MET A 15 7.45 -30.78 41.48
C MET A 15 8.40 -29.77 40.83
N ALA A 16 9.13 -30.21 39.81
CA ALA A 16 9.83 -29.33 38.92
C ALA A 16 8.77 -28.53 38.13
N SER A 17 8.41 -27.36 38.65
CA SER A 17 7.71 -26.33 37.84
C SER A 17 8.67 -25.91 36.76
N VAL A 18 8.52 -26.45 35.55
CA VAL A 18 9.11 -25.88 34.34
C VAL A 18 8.45 -24.51 34.19
N GLY A 19 9.08 -23.49 34.78
CA GLY A 19 8.72 -22.12 34.53
C GLY A 19 8.97 -21.85 33.05
N MET A 20 7.89 -21.78 32.27
CA MET A 20 7.97 -21.12 30.97
C MET A 20 8.42 -19.69 31.25
N ALA A 21 9.71 -19.42 30.98
CA ALA A 21 10.21 -18.08 30.97
C ALA A 21 9.34 -17.33 29.93
N ALA A 22 8.42 -16.49 30.41
CA ALA A 22 7.71 -15.56 29.53
C ALA A 22 8.77 -14.63 28.94
N HIS A 23 9.26 -14.95 27.75
CA HIS A 23 10.07 -14.01 26.99
C HIS A 23 9.16 -12.83 26.66
N ALA A 24 9.59 -11.62 26.99
CA ALA A 24 8.90 -10.43 26.52
C ALA A 24 8.86 -10.49 24.99
N ALA A 25 7.69 -10.20 24.41
CA ALA A 25 7.53 -10.19 22.97
C ALA A 25 8.54 -9.22 22.31
N GLU A 26 9.17 -9.64 21.23
CA GLU A 26 9.99 -8.75 20.41
C GLU A 26 9.07 -7.78 19.68
N VAL A 27 9.32 -6.45 19.83
CA VAL A 27 8.48 -5.41 19.24
C VAL A 27 8.98 -5.09 17.85
N LEU A 28 8.09 -5.28 16.85
CA LEU A 28 8.31 -4.93 15.45
C LEU A 28 7.54 -3.66 15.10
N LYS A 29 8.18 -2.71 14.42
CA LYS A 29 7.61 -1.41 14.07
C LYS A 29 6.96 -1.47 12.71
N PHE A 30 5.67 -1.10 12.65
CA PHE A 30 4.92 -0.96 11.40
C PHE A 30 4.57 0.52 11.18
N SER A 31 5.06 1.12 10.08
CA SER A 31 4.82 2.51 9.73
C SER A 31 3.91 2.64 8.52
N HIS A 32 2.95 3.56 8.57
CA HIS A 32 2.16 3.96 7.40
C HIS A 32 1.71 5.42 7.48
N THR A 33 1.28 5.98 6.35
CA THR A 33 0.91 7.41 6.23
C THR A 33 -0.59 7.66 6.31
N ASP A 34 -1.41 6.61 6.47
CA ASP A 34 -2.85 6.73 6.63
C ASP A 34 -3.25 7.16 8.04
N ASN A 35 -4.42 7.80 8.18
CA ASN A 35 -4.96 8.20 9.47
C ASN A 35 -5.41 7.00 10.32
N PRO A 36 -5.52 7.14 11.67
CA PRO A 36 -5.93 6.04 12.55
C PRO A 36 -7.31 5.43 12.24
N GLY A 37 -8.19 6.14 11.53
CA GLY A 37 -9.51 5.62 11.11
C GLY A 37 -9.54 5.09 9.67
N GLY A 38 -8.40 5.02 8.98
CA GLY A 38 -8.32 4.60 7.59
C GLY A 38 -8.22 3.09 7.40
N SER A 39 -8.39 2.65 6.15
CA SER A 39 -8.36 1.23 5.78
C SER A 39 -7.01 0.56 6.03
N ARG A 40 -5.89 1.30 5.83
CA ARG A 40 -4.55 0.79 6.10
C ARG A 40 -4.33 0.53 7.58
N GLN A 41 -4.86 1.40 8.46
CA GLN A 41 -4.82 1.17 9.91
C GLN A 41 -5.58 -0.09 10.26
N ALA A 42 -6.81 -0.26 9.78
CA ALA A 42 -7.61 -1.44 10.03
C ALA A 42 -6.93 -2.74 9.56
N ALA A 43 -6.32 -2.73 8.36
CA ALA A 43 -5.58 -3.88 7.85
C ALA A 43 -4.28 -4.14 8.66
N ALA A 44 -3.61 -3.08 9.14
CA ALA A 44 -2.42 -3.21 9.97
C ALA A 44 -2.76 -3.81 11.35
N GLU A 45 -3.93 -3.49 11.91
CA GLU A 45 -4.43 -4.09 13.16
C GLU A 45 -4.71 -5.58 12.98
N VAL A 46 -5.37 -5.99 11.89
CA VAL A 46 -5.56 -7.40 11.55
C VAL A 46 -4.20 -8.10 11.39
N PHE A 47 -3.26 -7.51 10.66
CA PHE A 47 -1.93 -8.06 10.50
C PHE A 47 -1.21 -8.24 11.85
N ALA A 48 -1.23 -7.22 12.71
CA ALA A 48 -0.60 -7.24 14.02
C ALA A 48 -1.19 -8.32 14.94
N GLU A 49 -2.54 -8.43 14.97
CA GLU A 49 -3.25 -9.47 15.70
C GLU A 49 -2.83 -10.87 15.23
N LYS A 50 -2.83 -11.10 13.91
CA LYS A 50 -2.49 -12.40 13.31
C LYS A 50 -1.01 -12.76 13.48
N VAL A 51 -0.09 -11.80 13.44
CA VAL A 51 1.32 -12.05 13.76
C VAL A 51 1.45 -12.51 15.21
N ALA A 52 0.82 -11.82 16.17
CA ALA A 52 0.86 -12.21 17.57
C ALA A 52 0.25 -13.61 17.78
N GLU A 53 -0.90 -13.90 17.14
CA GLU A 53 -1.57 -15.20 17.21
C GLU A 53 -0.68 -16.33 16.67
N TYR A 54 -0.16 -16.21 15.46
CA TYR A 54 0.57 -17.29 14.78
C TYR A 54 2.00 -17.46 15.26
N THR A 55 2.56 -16.43 15.90
CA THR A 55 3.85 -16.53 16.57
C THR A 55 3.74 -16.85 18.06
N GLU A 56 2.52 -17.16 18.57
CA GLU A 56 2.27 -17.46 19.97
C GLU A 56 2.78 -16.37 20.92
N GLY A 57 2.67 -15.09 20.50
CA GLY A 57 3.09 -13.92 21.25
C GLY A 57 4.61 -13.68 21.27
N ARG A 58 5.42 -14.35 20.45
CA ARG A 58 6.86 -14.07 20.34
C ARG A 58 7.13 -12.69 19.74
N TYR A 59 6.26 -12.22 18.85
CA TYR A 59 6.36 -10.91 18.23
C TYR A 59 5.10 -10.06 18.48
N GLU A 60 5.32 -8.78 18.78
CA GLU A 60 4.29 -7.73 18.86
C GLU A 60 4.53 -6.72 17.74
N VAL A 61 3.57 -6.57 16.80
CA VAL A 61 3.64 -5.52 15.78
C VAL A 61 3.03 -4.24 16.33
N ARG A 62 3.86 -3.21 16.52
CA ARG A 62 3.42 -1.89 16.96
C ARG A 62 3.24 -0.96 15.76
N ILE A 63 2.02 -0.44 15.60
CA ILE A 63 1.61 0.37 14.46
C ILE A 63 1.85 1.84 14.76
N PHE A 64 2.44 2.56 13.79
CA PHE A 64 2.70 4.00 13.82
C PHE A 64 2.03 4.66 12.60
N PRO A 65 0.78 5.13 12.73
CA PRO A 65 0.01 5.73 11.65
C PRO A 65 0.42 7.18 11.34
N ALA A 66 -0.23 7.77 10.34
CA ALA A 66 -0.14 9.19 9.98
C ALA A 66 1.29 9.72 9.77
N GLY A 67 2.21 8.84 9.34
CA GLY A 67 3.61 9.23 9.12
C GLY A 67 4.40 9.54 10.40
N GLN A 68 3.96 9.04 11.57
CA GLN A 68 4.61 9.33 12.86
C GLN A 68 6.09 8.97 12.89
N LEU A 69 6.51 7.90 12.22
CA LEU A 69 7.93 7.55 12.11
C LEU A 69 8.57 8.19 10.88
N ALA A 70 7.85 8.18 9.74
CA ALA A 70 8.36 8.72 8.48
C ALA A 70 7.23 8.84 7.44
N ASN A 71 7.40 9.72 6.45
CA ASN A 71 6.62 9.69 5.20
C ASN A 71 7.05 8.51 4.32
N ASP A 72 6.28 8.17 3.26
CA ASP A 72 6.53 6.97 2.45
C ASP A 72 7.97 6.83 1.94
N PRO A 73 8.63 7.84 1.31
CA PRO A 73 10.02 7.70 0.88
C PRO A 73 10.98 7.40 2.04
N LYS A 74 10.81 8.09 3.17
CA LYS A 74 11.66 7.88 4.35
C LYS A 74 11.37 6.57 5.06
N ALA A 75 10.11 6.10 5.07
CA ALA A 75 9.75 4.80 5.60
C ALA A 75 10.42 3.67 4.80
N ILE A 76 10.46 3.76 3.46
CA ILE A 76 11.15 2.79 2.61
C ILE A 76 12.66 2.80 2.85
N GLU A 77 13.29 3.99 3.00
CA GLU A 77 14.71 4.09 3.39
C GLU A 77 14.96 3.44 4.77
N GLN A 78 14.11 3.71 5.76
CA GLN A 78 14.22 3.12 7.11
C GLN A 78 13.99 1.62 7.08
N LEU A 79 13.07 1.12 6.25
CA LEU A 79 12.85 -0.31 6.03
C LEU A 79 14.13 -0.98 5.50
N GLN A 80 14.76 -0.38 4.49
CA GLN A 80 16.02 -0.87 3.91
C GLN A 80 17.13 -0.98 4.96
N LEU A 81 17.20 -0.01 5.88
CA LEU A 81 18.21 0.05 6.94
C LEU A 81 17.85 -0.75 8.19
N GLY A 82 16.66 -1.36 8.27
CA GLY A 82 16.17 -2.10 9.44
C GLY A 82 15.76 -1.21 10.63
N GLY A 83 15.51 0.08 10.39
CA GLY A 83 15.02 1.01 11.41
C GLY A 83 13.50 0.91 11.62
N ILE A 84 12.78 0.44 10.60
CA ILE A 84 11.36 0.06 10.59
C ILE A 84 11.30 -1.37 10.09
N ASP A 85 10.39 -2.19 10.63
CA ASP A 85 10.25 -3.60 10.28
C ASP A 85 9.26 -3.80 9.15
N PHE A 86 8.12 -3.08 9.15
CA PHE A 86 7.07 -3.17 8.13
C PHE A 86 6.63 -1.80 7.65
N THR A 87 6.23 -1.72 6.38
CA THR A 87 5.51 -0.57 5.83
C THR A 87 4.57 -1.00 4.71
N VAL A 88 3.59 -0.15 4.38
CA VAL A 88 2.77 -0.23 3.17
C VAL A 88 2.85 1.10 2.43
N SER A 89 3.20 1.04 1.16
CA SER A 89 3.31 2.21 0.27
C SER A 89 2.92 1.81 -1.15
N ALA A 90 2.53 2.76 -1.99
CA ALA A 90 2.25 2.47 -3.41
C ALA A 90 3.47 1.81 -4.07
N THR A 91 3.24 0.79 -4.90
CA THR A 91 4.30 -0.01 -5.54
C THR A 91 5.33 0.87 -6.24
N GLY A 92 4.87 1.88 -6.97
CA GLY A 92 5.75 2.82 -7.66
C GLY A 92 6.62 3.68 -6.74
N SER A 93 6.38 3.72 -5.42
CA SER A 93 7.26 4.42 -4.47
C SER A 93 8.59 3.69 -4.26
N TYR A 94 8.66 2.40 -4.58
CA TYR A 94 9.90 1.62 -4.56
C TYR A 94 10.76 1.80 -5.82
N ALA A 95 10.29 2.57 -6.80
CA ALA A 95 11.00 2.80 -8.06
C ALA A 95 12.35 3.52 -7.90
N THR A 96 12.57 4.23 -6.80
CA THR A 96 13.88 4.78 -6.45
C THR A 96 14.94 3.70 -6.20
N HIS A 97 14.53 2.50 -5.80
CA HIS A 97 15.39 1.35 -5.54
C HIS A 97 15.38 0.33 -6.68
N LEU A 98 14.27 0.23 -7.39
CA LEU A 98 14.09 -0.63 -8.57
C LEU A 98 13.27 0.12 -9.63
N PRO A 99 13.93 0.81 -10.59
CA PRO A 99 13.29 1.73 -11.53
C PRO A 99 12.14 1.12 -12.36
N SER A 100 12.21 -0.18 -12.69
CA SER A 100 11.14 -0.89 -13.40
C SER A 100 9.78 -0.85 -12.71
N LEU A 101 9.74 -0.72 -11.37
CA LEU A 101 8.49 -0.58 -10.62
C LEU A 101 7.72 0.72 -10.92
N ASN A 102 8.32 1.70 -11.61
CA ASN A 102 7.53 2.79 -12.20
C ASN A 102 6.41 2.27 -13.11
N LEU A 103 6.66 1.19 -13.86
CA LEU A 103 5.71 0.63 -14.82
C LEU A 103 4.41 0.12 -14.17
N THR A 104 4.41 -0.18 -12.87
CA THR A 104 3.19 -0.57 -12.15
C THR A 104 2.14 0.54 -12.07
N ALA A 105 2.55 1.78 -12.31
CA ALA A 105 1.66 2.95 -12.36
C ALA A 105 1.35 3.40 -13.80
N MET A 106 1.53 2.52 -14.80
CA MET A 106 1.07 2.80 -16.17
C MET A 106 -0.45 3.01 -16.17
N PRO A 107 -0.94 4.06 -16.88
CA PRO A 107 -2.37 4.36 -16.86
C PRO A 107 -3.19 3.26 -17.54
N PHE A 108 -4.36 2.97 -16.98
CA PHE A 108 -5.38 2.06 -17.55
C PHE A 108 -4.90 0.63 -17.84
N LEU A 109 -4.00 0.07 -17.02
CA LEU A 109 -3.55 -1.31 -17.15
C LEU A 109 -4.69 -2.33 -16.93
N VAL A 110 -5.53 -2.08 -15.94
CA VAL A 110 -6.67 -2.92 -15.56
C VAL A 110 -7.90 -2.07 -15.31
N ASP A 111 -9.10 -2.66 -15.43
CA ASP A 111 -10.38 -1.96 -15.34
C ASP A 111 -11.16 -2.33 -14.06
N THR A 112 -10.89 -3.52 -13.45
CA THR A 112 -11.58 -4.01 -12.25
C THR A 112 -10.61 -4.33 -11.11
N TYR A 113 -11.12 -4.44 -9.89
CA TYR A 113 -10.35 -4.86 -8.72
C TYR A 113 -9.79 -6.28 -8.90
N GLU A 114 -10.61 -7.19 -9.41
CA GLU A 114 -10.25 -8.59 -9.63
C GLU A 114 -9.09 -8.72 -10.62
N GLN A 115 -9.13 -7.96 -11.73
CA GLN A 115 -8.02 -7.87 -12.68
C GLN A 115 -6.75 -7.31 -12.02
N GLY A 116 -6.90 -6.30 -11.16
CA GLY A 116 -5.80 -5.73 -10.39
C GLY A 116 -5.20 -6.72 -9.41
N TRP A 117 -6.03 -7.50 -8.70
CA TRP A 117 -5.56 -8.55 -7.79
C TRP A 117 -4.81 -9.64 -8.56
N GLU A 118 -5.38 -10.10 -9.68
CA GLU A 118 -4.73 -11.10 -10.53
C GLU A 118 -3.39 -10.62 -11.06
N LEU A 119 -3.30 -9.35 -11.51
CA LEU A 119 -2.05 -8.76 -11.98
C LEU A 119 -0.97 -8.77 -10.89
N TYR A 120 -1.34 -8.41 -9.65
CA TYR A 120 -0.38 -8.31 -8.55
C TYR A 120 -0.03 -9.66 -7.94
N ASP A 121 -0.91 -10.63 -8.00
CA ASP A 121 -0.68 -11.95 -7.43
C ASP A 121 0.02 -12.90 -8.43
N ASN A 122 -0.27 -12.77 -9.74
CA ASN A 122 0.08 -13.81 -10.73
C ASN A 122 0.83 -13.31 -11.97
N SER A 123 0.99 -11.98 -12.20
CA SER A 123 1.82 -11.50 -13.31
C SER A 123 3.26 -11.97 -13.15
N LYS A 124 3.78 -12.68 -14.15
CA LYS A 124 5.15 -13.20 -14.12
C LYS A 124 6.18 -12.09 -14.10
N TRP A 125 5.90 -11.00 -14.83
CA TRP A 125 6.79 -9.86 -14.85
C TRP A 125 6.86 -9.22 -13.45
N LEU A 126 5.70 -8.94 -12.83
CA LEU A 126 5.67 -8.25 -11.54
C LEU A 126 6.24 -9.11 -10.40
N GLN A 127 5.94 -10.41 -10.38
CA GLN A 127 6.54 -11.33 -9.41
C GLN A 127 8.07 -11.38 -9.58
N GLY A 128 8.57 -11.42 -10.82
CA GLY A 128 10.00 -11.33 -11.12
C GLY A 128 10.64 -10.02 -10.66
N GLU A 129 9.91 -8.90 -10.67
CA GLU A 129 10.39 -7.63 -10.10
C GLU A 129 10.38 -7.66 -8.57
N PHE A 130 9.35 -8.23 -7.94
CA PHE A 130 9.31 -8.39 -6.48
C PHE A 130 10.41 -9.30 -5.96
N ASP A 131 10.80 -10.33 -6.68
CA ASP A 131 11.90 -11.24 -6.33
C ASP A 131 13.29 -10.58 -6.31
N LYS A 132 13.44 -9.40 -6.94
CA LYS A 132 14.68 -8.60 -6.89
C LYS A 132 14.78 -7.70 -5.65
N LEU A 133 13.67 -7.44 -4.95
CA LEU A 133 13.61 -6.50 -3.83
C LEU A 133 14.39 -6.95 -2.59
N PRO A 134 14.53 -8.25 -2.26
CA PRO A 134 15.40 -8.69 -1.17
C PRO A 134 16.85 -8.22 -1.31
N GLU A 135 17.38 -8.16 -2.52
CA GLU A 135 18.72 -7.60 -2.78
C GLU A 135 18.81 -6.08 -2.53
N LYS A 136 17.66 -5.42 -2.46
CA LYS A 136 17.52 -3.99 -2.14
C LYS A 136 17.22 -3.75 -0.65
N GLY A 137 17.15 -4.81 0.15
CA GLY A 137 16.97 -4.73 1.61
C GLY A 137 15.53 -4.81 2.11
N PHE A 138 14.58 -5.16 1.26
CA PHE A 138 13.17 -5.35 1.66
C PHE A 138 12.47 -6.41 0.81
N ARG A 139 11.40 -6.99 1.33
CA ARG A 139 10.64 -8.09 0.73
C ARG A 139 9.16 -7.78 0.75
N VAL A 140 8.46 -8.04 -0.36
CA VAL A 140 7.00 -8.01 -0.42
C VAL A 140 6.45 -9.30 0.21
N LEU A 141 5.51 -9.16 1.14
CA LEU A 141 4.81 -10.28 1.79
C LEU A 141 3.45 -10.54 1.17
N SER A 142 2.71 -9.49 0.85
CA SER A 142 1.40 -9.53 0.21
C SER A 142 1.07 -8.16 -0.37
N THR A 143 -0.07 -8.05 -1.05
CA THR A 143 -0.52 -6.78 -1.63
C THR A 143 -1.88 -6.39 -1.08
N TRP A 144 -1.94 -5.24 -0.39
CA TRP A 144 -3.15 -4.61 0.12
C TRP A 144 -3.80 -3.74 -0.94
N GLU A 145 -5.01 -3.25 -0.65
CA GLU A 145 -5.79 -2.44 -1.57
C GLU A 145 -5.78 -0.96 -1.19
N ALA A 146 -5.74 -0.08 -2.18
CA ALA A 146 -6.09 1.32 -2.04
C ALA A 146 -7.13 1.74 -3.09
N GLY A 147 -7.21 1.03 -4.21
CA GLY A 147 -8.18 1.26 -5.27
C GLY A 147 -7.63 1.96 -6.50
N PHE A 148 -8.54 2.46 -7.30
CA PHE A 148 -8.25 3.20 -8.52
C PHE A 148 -8.08 4.68 -8.24
N ARG A 149 -7.00 5.25 -8.75
CA ARG A 149 -6.67 6.66 -8.61
C ARG A 149 -7.59 7.54 -9.46
N SER A 150 -8.02 8.62 -8.84
CA SER A 150 -8.91 9.64 -9.41
C SER A 150 -8.45 11.01 -8.97
N PHE A 151 -8.92 12.07 -9.59
CA PHE A 151 -8.49 13.43 -9.24
C PHE A 151 -9.29 14.01 -8.08
N THR A 152 -8.65 14.84 -7.27
CA THR A 152 -9.30 15.88 -6.47
C THR A 152 -8.67 17.23 -6.77
N THR A 153 -9.48 18.22 -7.14
CA THR A 153 -9.03 19.52 -7.61
C THR A 153 -9.86 20.66 -7.00
N LYS A 154 -9.24 21.86 -6.85
CA LYS A 154 -9.98 23.05 -6.45
C LYS A 154 -11.00 23.50 -7.49
N ASN A 155 -10.65 23.38 -8.75
CA ASN A 155 -11.53 23.71 -9.89
C ASN A 155 -12.09 22.41 -10.49
N PRO A 156 -13.29 22.43 -11.08
CA PRO A 156 -13.83 21.29 -11.81
C PRO A 156 -12.87 20.80 -12.91
N LEU A 157 -12.87 19.50 -13.15
CA LEU A 157 -12.06 18.85 -14.18
C LEU A 157 -12.99 17.89 -14.96
N ALA A 158 -13.59 18.36 -16.04
CA ALA A 158 -14.45 17.57 -16.90
C ALA A 158 -13.70 16.92 -18.07
N SER A 159 -12.61 17.55 -18.52
CA SER A 159 -11.78 17.10 -19.64
C SER A 159 -10.30 17.46 -19.41
N PRO A 160 -9.35 16.92 -20.22
CA PRO A 160 -7.94 17.28 -20.13
C PRO A 160 -7.66 18.78 -20.30
N GLU A 161 -8.46 19.50 -21.08
CA GLU A 161 -8.33 20.93 -21.30
C GLU A 161 -8.45 21.75 -20.01
N ASP A 162 -9.27 21.27 -19.06
CA ASP A 162 -9.44 21.92 -17.76
C ASP A 162 -8.19 21.78 -16.85
N ALA A 163 -7.27 20.87 -17.18
CA ALA A 163 -6.01 20.69 -16.45
C ALA A 163 -4.99 21.79 -16.74
N VAL A 164 -5.12 22.47 -17.88
CA VAL A 164 -4.14 23.46 -18.33
C VAL A 164 -4.03 24.62 -17.34
N GLY A 165 -2.79 24.88 -16.89
CA GLY A 165 -2.51 25.93 -15.91
C GLY A 165 -2.72 25.51 -14.44
N GLN A 166 -3.27 24.32 -14.17
CA GLN A 166 -3.37 23.80 -12.81
C GLN A 166 -2.11 23.06 -12.38
N LYS A 167 -1.71 23.26 -11.13
CA LYS A 167 -0.60 22.53 -10.50
C LYS A 167 -1.13 21.29 -9.80
N MET A 168 -0.65 20.12 -10.23
CA MET A 168 -1.02 18.82 -9.67
C MET A 168 0.11 18.25 -8.82
N ARG A 169 -0.19 17.92 -7.57
CA ARG A 169 0.75 17.14 -6.77
C ARG A 169 0.83 15.71 -7.27
N VAL A 170 2.05 15.22 -7.38
CA VAL A 170 2.33 13.80 -7.67
C VAL A 170 3.33 13.25 -6.63
N TYR A 171 3.31 11.92 -6.40
CA TYR A 171 4.39 11.28 -5.66
C TYR A 171 5.58 10.97 -6.61
N PRO A 172 6.78 10.64 -6.08
CA PRO A 172 7.95 10.34 -6.91
C PRO A 172 7.74 9.07 -7.74
N ASN A 173 7.10 9.22 -8.90
CA ASN A 173 6.87 8.15 -9.87
C ASN A 173 6.78 8.75 -11.28
N ASP A 174 7.54 8.20 -12.21
CA ASP A 174 7.64 8.73 -13.57
C ASP A 174 6.35 8.54 -14.36
N MET A 175 5.67 7.39 -14.24
CA MET A 175 4.42 7.14 -14.97
C MET A 175 3.33 8.10 -14.55
N ILE A 176 3.19 8.34 -13.23
CA ILE A 176 2.22 9.31 -12.71
C ILE A 176 2.58 10.72 -13.19
N ARG A 177 3.85 11.14 -13.04
CA ARG A 177 4.30 12.46 -13.48
C ARG A 177 4.05 12.68 -14.97
N TRP A 178 4.47 11.77 -15.82
CA TRP A 178 4.30 11.89 -17.27
C TRP A 178 2.82 11.85 -17.69
N SER A 179 2.00 11.04 -17.01
CA SER A 179 0.56 11.00 -17.27
C SER A 179 -0.12 12.33 -16.93
N MET A 180 0.22 12.93 -15.78
CA MET A 180 -0.31 14.24 -15.39
C MET A 180 0.15 15.35 -16.34
N GLU A 181 1.42 15.35 -16.73
CA GLU A 181 1.97 16.29 -17.73
C GLU A 181 1.29 16.13 -19.08
N ALA A 182 1.03 14.90 -19.53
CA ALA A 182 0.36 14.59 -20.79
C ALA A 182 -1.12 15.03 -20.79
N ILE A 183 -1.79 14.98 -19.63
CA ILE A 183 -3.15 15.50 -19.45
C ILE A 183 -3.17 17.05 -19.50
N GLY A 184 -2.06 17.73 -19.16
CA GLY A 184 -1.95 19.18 -19.22
C GLY A 184 -1.62 19.86 -17.90
N PHE A 185 -1.43 19.11 -16.81
CA PHE A 185 -1.04 19.66 -15.51
C PHE A 185 0.43 20.07 -15.44
N GLN A 186 0.72 21.06 -14.60
CA GLN A 186 2.08 21.31 -14.09
C GLN A 186 2.30 20.46 -12.83
N THR A 187 3.23 19.52 -12.88
CA THR A 187 3.45 18.59 -11.77
C THR A 187 4.36 19.16 -10.69
N VAL A 188 4.01 18.88 -9.42
CA VAL A 188 4.82 19.19 -8.24
C VAL A 188 5.00 17.92 -7.43
N VAL A 189 6.24 17.45 -7.28
CA VAL A 189 6.56 16.24 -6.51
C VAL A 189 6.67 16.59 -5.04
N MET A 190 5.90 15.91 -4.18
CA MET A 190 6.01 16.05 -2.72
C MET A 190 5.45 14.81 -1.99
N PRO A 191 5.90 14.55 -0.73
CA PRO A 191 5.33 13.51 0.11
C PRO A 191 3.83 13.70 0.35
N ILE A 192 3.11 12.59 0.60
CA ILE A 192 1.65 12.65 0.81
C ILE A 192 1.26 13.43 2.08
N THR A 193 2.12 13.43 3.10
CA THR A 193 1.95 14.16 4.36
C THR A 193 1.85 15.69 4.20
N ASP A 194 2.38 16.22 3.10
CA ASP A 194 2.44 17.67 2.86
C ASP A 194 1.29 18.17 1.99
N VAL A 195 0.52 17.25 1.40
CA VAL A 195 -0.45 17.55 0.33
C VAL A 195 -1.61 18.40 0.80
N TYR A 196 -2.24 18.04 1.94
CA TYR A 196 -3.40 18.77 2.47
C TYR A 196 -3.09 20.27 2.65
N LEU A 197 -1.99 20.57 3.35
CA LEU A 197 -1.57 21.96 3.58
C LEU A 197 -1.16 22.65 2.28
N SER A 198 -0.49 21.95 1.37
CA SER A 198 -0.07 22.52 0.08
C SER A 198 -1.26 22.90 -0.80
N ILE A 199 -2.34 22.09 -0.80
CA ILE A 199 -3.58 22.44 -1.49
C ILE A 199 -4.26 23.61 -0.76
N GLN A 200 -4.39 23.54 0.56
CA GLN A 200 -5.03 24.61 1.36
C GLN A 200 -4.37 25.96 1.10
N GLN A 201 -3.05 26.02 1.11
CA GLN A 201 -2.24 27.23 0.86
C GLN A 201 -2.17 27.65 -0.61
N GLY A 202 -2.66 26.81 -1.54
CA GLY A 202 -2.64 27.11 -2.98
C GLY A 202 -1.29 26.87 -3.67
N THR A 203 -0.34 26.17 -3.02
CA THR A 203 0.92 25.75 -3.64
C THR A 203 0.65 24.80 -4.82
N VAL A 204 -0.37 23.93 -4.68
CA VAL A 204 -0.92 23.09 -5.73
C VAL A 204 -2.43 23.23 -5.78
N ASN A 205 -3.04 22.92 -6.93
CA ASN A 205 -4.49 23.02 -7.14
C ASN A 205 -5.20 21.70 -6.84
N GLY A 206 -4.48 20.60 -6.76
CA GLY A 206 -5.06 19.29 -6.54
C GLY A 206 -4.02 18.18 -6.42
N GLN A 207 -4.52 16.97 -6.33
CA GLN A 207 -3.78 15.72 -6.26
C GLN A 207 -4.58 14.60 -6.93
N GLU A 208 -3.97 13.43 -7.10
CA GLU A 208 -4.64 12.22 -7.58
C GLU A 208 -4.32 11.06 -6.63
N ASN A 209 -5.33 10.33 -6.21
CA ASN A 209 -5.27 9.16 -5.34
C ASN A 209 -6.55 8.33 -5.44
N PRO A 210 -6.55 7.09 -4.92
CA PRO A 210 -7.79 6.33 -4.75
C PRO A 210 -8.77 7.00 -3.79
N VAL A 211 -10.06 6.70 -3.97
CA VAL A 211 -11.17 7.25 -3.16
C VAL A 211 -10.94 7.02 -1.66
N ASP A 212 -10.49 5.84 -1.29
CA ASP A 212 -10.15 5.50 0.09
C ASP A 212 -9.11 6.46 0.69
N THR A 213 -8.03 6.72 -0.03
CA THR A 213 -6.98 7.68 0.39
C THR A 213 -7.50 9.13 0.42
N ILE A 214 -8.34 9.52 -0.58
CA ILE A 214 -8.97 10.84 -0.62
C ILE A 214 -9.82 11.07 0.64
N LYS A 215 -10.63 10.08 1.02
CA LYS A 215 -11.48 10.14 2.22
C LYS A 215 -10.64 10.17 3.50
N SER A 216 -9.73 9.23 3.67
CA SER A 216 -8.93 9.09 4.89
C SER A 216 -8.07 10.32 5.16
N LEU A 217 -7.44 10.91 4.14
CA LEU A 217 -6.58 12.10 4.28
C LEU A 217 -7.34 13.42 4.07
N ARG A 218 -8.67 13.35 3.92
CA ARG A 218 -9.59 14.49 3.86
C ARG A 218 -9.27 15.49 2.74
N PHE A 219 -8.68 15.03 1.63
CA PHE A 219 -8.29 15.93 0.53
C PHE A 219 -9.48 16.66 -0.09
N TYR A 220 -10.67 16.06 -0.06
CA TYR A 220 -11.91 16.67 -0.55
C TYR A 220 -12.31 17.96 0.19
N GLU A 221 -11.83 18.18 1.43
CA GLU A 221 -12.12 19.42 2.16
C GLU A 221 -11.41 20.65 1.59
N VAL A 222 -10.23 20.44 1.02
CA VAL A 222 -9.39 21.51 0.45
C VAL A 222 -9.37 21.51 -1.07
N ALA A 223 -9.89 20.45 -1.70
CA ALA A 223 -10.07 20.29 -3.15
C ALA A 223 -11.36 19.49 -3.40
N PRO A 224 -12.54 20.15 -3.40
CA PRO A 224 -13.82 19.46 -3.32
C PRO A 224 -14.26 18.76 -4.61
N ASN A 225 -13.65 19.03 -5.76
CA ASN A 225 -14.06 18.41 -7.01
C ASN A 225 -13.33 17.07 -7.19
N ILE A 226 -14.07 15.97 -7.07
CA ILE A 226 -13.59 14.60 -7.28
C ILE A 226 -13.99 14.16 -8.66
N THR A 227 -13.02 13.92 -9.55
CA THR A 227 -13.26 13.43 -10.91
C THR A 227 -12.83 11.98 -11.02
N LEU A 228 -13.80 11.08 -11.14
CA LEU A 228 -13.60 9.61 -11.09
C LEU A 228 -13.08 9.08 -12.43
N THR A 229 -11.83 9.35 -12.75
CA THR A 229 -11.17 8.86 -13.96
C THR A 229 -10.67 7.42 -13.84
N ARG A 230 -10.41 6.92 -12.64
CA ARG A 230 -9.89 5.56 -12.39
C ARG A 230 -8.67 5.24 -13.26
N HIS A 231 -7.81 6.24 -13.47
CA HIS A 231 -6.74 6.22 -14.46
C HIS A 231 -5.55 5.31 -14.13
N VAL A 232 -5.35 4.94 -12.86
CA VAL A 232 -4.31 3.99 -12.42
C VAL A 232 -4.86 3.12 -11.29
N TYR A 233 -4.64 1.81 -11.36
CA TYR A 233 -4.83 0.88 -10.25
C TYR A 233 -3.61 0.98 -9.31
N SER A 234 -3.84 1.16 -8.01
CA SER A 234 -2.78 1.52 -7.07
C SER A 234 -2.83 0.71 -5.77
N PRO A 235 -2.48 -0.55 -5.80
CA PRO A 235 -2.38 -1.37 -4.60
C PRO A 235 -1.13 -1.02 -3.77
N LEU A 236 -1.09 -1.53 -2.56
CA LEU A 236 -0.11 -1.23 -1.53
C LEU A 236 0.62 -2.51 -1.10
N PRO A 237 1.81 -2.82 -1.61
CA PRO A 237 2.62 -3.90 -1.07
C PRO A 237 2.87 -3.73 0.43
N LEU A 238 2.52 -4.75 1.22
CA LEU A 238 3.02 -4.93 2.56
C LEU A 238 4.44 -5.45 2.46
N THR A 239 5.39 -4.65 2.90
CA THR A 239 6.81 -4.96 2.82
C THR A 239 7.43 -5.09 4.20
N ILE A 240 8.37 -6.02 4.32
CA ILE A 240 9.20 -6.23 5.51
C ILE A 240 10.65 -5.88 5.19
N SER A 241 11.37 -5.34 6.17
CA SER A 241 12.83 -5.23 6.13
C SER A 241 13.47 -6.60 5.93
N GLU A 242 14.34 -6.75 4.94
CA GLU A 242 15.08 -8.01 4.75
C GLU A 242 15.96 -8.34 5.96
N ALA A 243 16.50 -7.32 6.64
CA ALA A 243 17.28 -7.51 7.87
C ALA A 243 16.42 -8.11 9.00
N THR A 244 15.16 -7.70 9.13
CA THR A 244 14.20 -8.30 10.08
C THR A 244 13.80 -9.71 9.63
N TRP A 245 13.49 -9.88 8.33
CA TRP A 245 13.10 -11.17 7.76
C TRP A 245 14.14 -12.27 7.98
N GLN A 246 15.42 -11.95 7.85
CA GLN A 246 16.51 -12.91 8.05
C GLN A 246 16.72 -13.36 9.51
N LYS A 247 16.17 -12.61 10.48
CA LYS A 247 16.19 -13.02 11.90
C LYS A 247 15.12 -14.05 12.25
N PHE A 248 14.04 -14.13 11.45
CA PHE A 248 12.95 -15.04 11.71
C PHE A 248 13.35 -16.50 11.48
N SER A 249 12.88 -17.38 12.35
CA SER A 249 12.88 -18.81 12.10
C SER A 249 11.98 -19.14 10.89
N ASP A 250 12.14 -20.33 10.31
CA ASP A 250 11.27 -20.74 9.20
C ASP A 250 9.80 -20.82 9.63
N ALA A 251 9.53 -21.22 10.87
CA ALA A 251 8.18 -21.24 11.45
C ALA A 251 7.61 -19.81 11.59
N ASP A 252 8.43 -18.83 12.03
CA ASP A 252 7.99 -17.44 12.14
C ASP A 252 7.79 -16.80 10.77
N LYS A 253 8.63 -17.13 9.79
CA LYS A 253 8.44 -16.69 8.40
C LYS A 253 7.11 -17.18 7.83
N GLU A 254 6.75 -18.42 8.09
CA GLU A 254 5.46 -18.98 7.67
C GLU A 254 4.29 -18.31 8.40
N ALA A 255 4.40 -18.10 9.70
CA ALA A 255 3.42 -17.39 10.51
C ALA A 255 3.15 -15.96 9.98
N VAL A 256 4.24 -15.21 9.69
CA VAL A 256 4.14 -13.84 9.17
C VAL A 256 3.56 -13.82 7.75
N ARG A 257 3.93 -14.77 6.87
CA ARG A 257 3.31 -14.88 5.54
C ARG A 257 1.80 -15.14 5.63
N LYS A 258 1.40 -16.06 6.51
CA LYS A 258 -0.03 -16.36 6.73
C LYS A 258 -0.78 -15.13 7.23
N ALA A 259 -0.25 -14.42 8.21
CA ALA A 259 -0.82 -13.16 8.70
C ALA A 259 -0.94 -12.10 7.59
N ALA A 260 0.09 -11.97 6.75
CA ALA A 260 0.10 -11.05 5.62
C ALA A 260 -0.96 -11.39 4.57
N ALA A 261 -1.17 -12.68 4.29
CA ALA A 261 -2.20 -13.13 3.35
C ALA A 261 -3.62 -12.82 3.87
N GLU A 262 -3.90 -13.09 5.15
CA GLU A 262 -5.21 -12.78 5.74
C GLU A 262 -5.48 -11.28 5.80
N ALA A 263 -4.49 -10.46 6.18
CA ALA A 263 -4.60 -9.01 6.16
C ALA A 263 -4.82 -8.46 4.73
N SER A 264 -4.23 -9.08 3.71
CA SER A 264 -4.46 -8.74 2.31
C SER A 264 -5.91 -8.99 1.89
N VAL A 265 -6.45 -10.16 2.18
CA VAL A 265 -7.86 -10.49 1.89
C VAL A 265 -8.80 -9.49 2.58
N PHE A 266 -8.56 -9.22 3.86
CA PHE A 266 -9.33 -8.23 4.62
C PHE A 266 -9.27 -6.84 3.96
N SER A 267 -8.06 -6.34 3.66
CA SER A 267 -7.86 -5.02 3.05
C SER A 267 -8.56 -4.89 1.71
N ARG A 268 -8.45 -5.90 0.84
CA ARG A 268 -9.08 -5.93 -0.49
C ARG A 268 -10.61 -5.83 -0.40
N HIS A 269 -11.22 -6.62 0.47
CA HIS A 269 -12.67 -6.58 0.67
C HIS A 269 -13.13 -5.28 1.34
N LEU A 270 -12.41 -4.81 2.35
CA LEU A 270 -12.75 -3.57 3.03
C LEU A 270 -12.79 -2.40 2.06
N VAL A 271 -11.72 -2.18 1.30
CA VAL A 271 -11.62 -1.03 0.38
C VAL A 271 -12.62 -1.17 -0.76
N LYS A 272 -12.67 -2.32 -1.44
CA LYS A 272 -13.60 -2.52 -2.56
C LYS A 272 -15.06 -2.23 -2.16
N ASN A 273 -15.48 -2.70 -0.98
CA ASN A 273 -16.87 -2.60 -0.54
C ASN A 273 -17.22 -1.23 0.08
N SER A 274 -16.24 -0.39 0.43
CA SER A 274 -16.47 0.90 1.08
C SER A 274 -16.52 2.10 0.12
N VAL A 275 -16.07 1.95 -1.12
CA VAL A 275 -15.90 3.07 -2.07
C VAL A 275 -17.18 3.87 -2.28
N GLU A 276 -18.31 3.20 -2.51
CA GLU A 276 -19.60 3.88 -2.76
C GLU A 276 -20.05 4.65 -1.52
N GLN A 277 -19.98 4.02 -0.36
CA GLN A 277 -20.31 4.68 0.91
C GLN A 277 -19.40 5.89 1.17
N GLN A 278 -18.09 5.76 0.95
CA GLN A 278 -17.14 6.85 1.13
C GLN A 278 -17.44 8.04 0.21
N LEU A 279 -17.84 7.78 -1.05
CA LEU A 279 -18.24 8.84 -1.98
C LEU A 279 -19.51 9.56 -1.50
N GLU A 280 -20.52 8.84 -1.00
CA GLU A 280 -21.74 9.44 -0.44
C GLU A 280 -21.45 10.27 0.82
N GLU A 281 -20.60 9.79 1.71
CA GLU A 281 -20.16 10.53 2.89
C GLU A 281 -19.44 11.84 2.49
N MET A 282 -18.50 11.78 1.54
CA MET A 282 -17.81 12.98 1.06
C MET A 282 -18.74 13.98 0.39
N LYS A 283 -19.75 13.50 -0.39
CA LYS A 283 -20.80 14.37 -0.96
C LYS A 283 -21.61 15.05 0.14
N ALA A 284 -22.00 14.33 1.18
CA ALA A 284 -22.71 14.91 2.33
C ALA A 284 -21.89 15.99 3.05
N GLU A 285 -20.56 15.90 2.99
CA GLU A 285 -19.60 16.85 3.54
C GLU A 285 -19.21 17.96 2.54
N GLY A 286 -19.83 18.01 1.34
CA GLY A 286 -19.66 19.09 0.38
C GLY A 286 -18.77 18.78 -0.82
N ALA A 287 -18.30 17.55 -0.97
CA ALA A 287 -17.56 17.16 -2.18
C ALA A 287 -18.48 17.07 -3.40
N ILE A 288 -17.95 17.47 -4.55
CA ILE A 288 -18.62 17.40 -5.85
C ILE A 288 -18.00 16.24 -6.63
N VAL A 289 -18.76 15.16 -6.83
CA VAL A 289 -18.28 13.95 -7.50
C VAL A 289 -18.79 13.94 -8.94
N ALA A 290 -17.88 13.82 -9.90
CA ALA A 290 -18.16 13.73 -11.33
C ALA A 290 -17.55 12.47 -11.94
N VAL A 291 -18.26 11.85 -12.87
CA VAL A 291 -17.77 10.78 -13.74
C VAL A 291 -17.59 11.39 -15.13
N PRO A 292 -16.36 11.61 -15.60
CA PRO A 292 -16.10 12.24 -16.88
C PRO A 292 -16.23 11.24 -18.03
N GLU A 293 -16.31 11.76 -19.26
CA GLU A 293 -15.97 10.97 -20.44
C GLU A 293 -14.51 10.55 -20.39
N ILE A 294 -14.26 9.23 -20.37
CA ILE A 294 -12.92 8.70 -20.10
C ILE A 294 -11.99 8.71 -21.31
N LEU A 295 -12.56 8.64 -22.52
CA LEU A 295 -11.78 8.53 -23.76
C LEU A 295 -10.80 9.71 -23.99
N PRO A 296 -11.16 10.97 -23.72
CA PRO A 296 -10.22 12.09 -23.81
C PRO A 296 -8.99 11.92 -22.90
N PHE A 297 -9.19 11.45 -21.66
CA PHE A 297 -8.08 11.19 -20.71
C PHE A 297 -7.20 10.01 -21.16
N ARG A 298 -7.80 8.92 -21.67
CA ARG A 298 -7.06 7.80 -22.25
C ARG A 298 -6.19 8.24 -23.43
N ASN A 299 -6.75 9.05 -24.32
CA ASN A 299 -6.03 9.58 -25.49
C ASN A 299 -4.87 10.50 -25.07
N ALA A 300 -5.06 11.35 -24.08
CA ALA A 300 -4.04 12.28 -23.59
C ALA A 300 -2.81 11.55 -23.08
N VAL A 301 -2.98 10.41 -22.38
CA VAL A 301 -1.86 9.64 -21.78
C VAL A 301 -1.23 8.62 -22.73
N PHE A 302 -1.75 8.44 -23.93
CA PHE A 302 -1.23 7.47 -24.89
C PHE A 302 0.30 7.63 -25.17
N PRO A 303 0.84 8.86 -25.32
CA PRO A 303 2.28 9.07 -25.54
C PRO A 303 3.17 8.57 -24.39
N VAL A 304 2.61 8.39 -23.17
CA VAL A 304 3.35 7.91 -21.99
C VAL A 304 3.87 6.49 -22.21
N TYR A 305 3.13 5.66 -22.94
CA TYR A 305 3.51 4.27 -23.24
C TYR A 305 4.79 4.21 -24.11
N GLU A 306 4.87 5.05 -25.14
CA GLU A 306 6.07 5.14 -25.99
C GLU A 306 7.27 5.69 -25.21
N LYS A 307 7.03 6.71 -24.38
CA LYS A 307 8.07 7.25 -23.51
C LYS A 307 8.57 6.19 -22.53
N ALA A 308 7.68 5.38 -21.97
CA ALA A 308 8.03 4.28 -21.08
C ALA A 308 8.92 3.24 -21.80
N ARG A 309 8.60 2.85 -23.06
CA ARG A 309 9.43 1.94 -23.86
C ARG A 309 10.84 2.50 -24.04
N GLY A 310 10.96 3.80 -24.34
CA GLY A 310 12.26 4.44 -24.52
C GLY A 310 13.11 4.49 -23.24
N VAL A 311 12.49 4.57 -22.05
CA VAL A 311 13.21 4.73 -20.77
C VAL A 311 13.45 3.38 -20.07
N TYR A 312 12.44 2.50 -20.02
CA TYR A 312 12.49 1.23 -19.26
C TYR A 312 12.79 0.02 -20.14
N GLY A 313 12.82 0.20 -21.46
CA GLY A 313 13.01 -0.88 -22.43
C GLY A 313 11.68 -1.45 -22.93
N GLU A 314 11.66 -1.72 -24.23
CA GLU A 314 10.48 -2.21 -24.93
C GLU A 314 9.98 -3.55 -24.39
N GLU A 315 10.90 -4.46 -24.07
CA GLU A 315 10.60 -5.80 -23.57
C GLU A 315 9.79 -5.74 -22.27
N GLN A 316 10.25 -4.98 -21.27
CA GLN A 316 9.58 -4.89 -19.96
C GLN A 316 8.19 -4.25 -20.08
N VAL A 317 8.07 -3.18 -20.89
CA VAL A 317 6.79 -2.51 -21.11
C VAL A 317 5.82 -3.44 -21.83
N ASN A 318 6.27 -4.17 -22.86
CA ASN A 318 5.42 -5.10 -23.58
C ASN A 318 4.99 -6.28 -22.70
N GLN A 319 5.85 -6.73 -21.78
CA GLN A 319 5.56 -7.85 -20.90
C GLN A 319 4.45 -7.51 -19.88
N ILE A 320 4.52 -6.36 -19.19
CA ILE A 320 3.45 -5.93 -18.27
C ILE A 320 2.14 -5.65 -19.04
N LEU A 321 2.22 -5.09 -20.24
CA LEU A 321 1.04 -4.84 -21.07
C LEU A 321 0.39 -6.15 -21.55
N GLN A 322 1.19 -7.17 -21.88
CA GLN A 322 0.70 -8.49 -22.26
C GLN A 322 0.04 -9.18 -21.08
N ASP A 323 0.71 -9.21 -19.90
CA ASP A 323 0.12 -9.77 -18.67
C ASP A 323 -1.23 -9.11 -18.37
N ALA A 324 -1.32 -7.78 -18.47
CA ALA A 324 -2.58 -7.05 -18.24
C ALA A 324 -3.64 -7.35 -19.33
N ALA A 325 -3.24 -7.56 -20.57
CA ALA A 325 -4.17 -7.92 -21.66
C ALA A 325 -4.74 -9.31 -21.46
N ASP A 326 -3.90 -10.31 -21.16
CA ASP A 326 -4.31 -11.69 -20.90
C ASP A 326 -5.28 -11.77 -19.70
N ILE A 327 -5.01 -11.00 -18.65
CA ILE A 327 -5.88 -10.90 -17.47
C ILE A 327 -7.23 -10.29 -17.81
N ARG A 328 -7.27 -9.21 -18.61
CA ARG A 328 -8.56 -8.61 -19.05
C ARG A 328 -9.39 -9.55 -19.91
N GLU A 329 -8.73 -10.36 -20.75
CA GLU A 329 -9.41 -11.39 -21.56
C GLU A 329 -9.98 -12.50 -20.66
N ALA A 330 -9.22 -12.96 -19.66
CA ALA A 330 -9.63 -14.00 -18.72
C ALA A 330 -10.71 -13.54 -17.73
N LEU A 331 -10.70 -12.28 -17.33
CA LEU A 331 -11.59 -11.66 -16.36
C LEU A 331 -12.25 -10.41 -16.95
N PRO A 332 -13.17 -10.52 -17.91
CA PRO A 332 -13.80 -9.36 -18.53
C PRO A 332 -14.59 -8.53 -17.50
N ALA A 333 -14.55 -7.20 -17.65
CA ALA A 333 -15.41 -6.30 -16.88
C ALA A 333 -16.89 -6.60 -17.22
N MET A 334 -17.71 -6.87 -16.20
CA MET A 334 -19.16 -7.11 -16.36
C MET A 334 -19.93 -5.81 -16.63
#